data_439cc9f954b0cce35d7d67846564d092
#
_entry.id   439cc9f954b0cce35d7d67846564d092
#
_cell.length_a   1.000
_cell.length_b   1.000
_cell.length_c   1.000
_cell.angle_alpha   90.00
_cell.angle_beta   90.00
_cell.angle_gamma   90.00
#
_symmetry.space_group_name_H-M   'P 1'
#
loop_
_entity.id
_entity.type
_entity.pdbx_description
1 polymer ?
#
loop_
_entity_poly.entity_id
_entity_poly.type
_entity_poly.pdbx_seq_one_letter_code
_entity_poly.pdbx_strand_id
1 'polypeptide(L)'
;MFALRKHQLEALKHMKNGCILCGDTGSGKTLTSLAYYYLKFGGTMDFLTGGDYEPMDDLNMKPLYIITTPRKRDLHEWDSDMKFFLLSSNPDICIYQVPVIVDSWNNIKKYRDITNAFFIFDEDKVTGSGAWVKSFLKIAKHNEWIILSATPGDNYSDYAAVFIANGFFRNMTEFKREHIVYKPYMSYPVIDRYIGTQRLDRLRRSILVPMNFNRTTVQHHENISCMWDQVNYRRIMKDRWNIYDNCPIENASELCYLLRKLVNSDYDRQVRLLEICESHKRVIIFYNFDYELDILKSIAYFPGTEVAEWNGHAHQPIPDSERWVYLVQYTAGAEGWNCITTDTIVFYSQNYSYKVLEQSIGRIDRLNTPFRDLYYYHLKSRASIDLGIARRLQDKKKFNESAWVGPNAFPKSA
;
A
#
# COMPACT_ATOMS: atom_id res chain seq x y z
N MET A 1 10.37 26.15 13.80
CA MET A 1 9.72 25.65 15.04
C MET A 1 9.00 24.36 14.66
N PHE A 2 9.21 23.27 15.37
CA PHE A 2 8.54 21.98 15.14
C PHE A 2 7.17 22.03 15.81
N ALA A 3 6.13 21.57 15.10
CA ALA A 3 4.81 21.38 15.70
C ALA A 3 4.04 20.32 14.92
N LEU A 4 3.33 19.46 15.64
CA LEU A 4 2.41 18.49 15.04
C LEU A 4 1.12 19.17 14.59
N ARG A 5 0.51 18.63 13.55
CA ARG A 5 -0.78 19.08 13.07
C ARG A 5 -1.92 18.60 13.99
N LYS A 6 -3.05 19.31 13.95
CA LYS A 6 -4.22 19.04 14.81
C LYS A 6 -4.66 17.56 14.79
N HIS A 7 -4.74 16.94 13.62
CA HIS A 7 -5.14 15.52 13.49
C HIS A 7 -4.12 14.54 14.10
N GLN A 8 -2.82 14.89 14.10
CA GLN A 8 -1.76 14.10 14.73
C GLN A 8 -1.88 14.21 16.27
N LEU A 9 -2.04 15.42 16.78
CA LEU A 9 -2.26 15.66 18.21
C LEU A 9 -3.52 14.96 18.72
N GLU A 10 -4.59 14.94 17.93
CA GLU A 10 -5.82 14.23 18.30
C GLU A 10 -5.62 12.72 18.33
N ALA A 11 -4.93 12.16 17.33
CA ALA A 11 -4.60 10.74 17.31
C ALA A 11 -3.77 10.32 18.54
N LEU A 12 -2.78 11.13 18.95
CA LEU A 12 -1.93 10.85 20.11
C LEU A 12 -2.74 10.65 21.41
N LYS A 13 -3.85 11.37 21.61
CA LYS A 13 -4.72 11.22 22.79
C LYS A 13 -5.37 9.83 22.88
N HIS A 14 -5.52 9.15 21.77
CA HIS A 14 -6.19 7.85 21.67
C HIS A 14 -5.22 6.69 21.48
N MET A 15 -3.94 6.97 21.22
CA MET A 15 -2.92 5.94 21.05
C MET A 15 -2.64 5.21 22.35
N LYS A 16 -2.44 3.93 22.26
CA LYS A 16 -2.09 3.02 23.37
C LYS A 16 -1.28 1.85 22.86
N ASN A 17 -0.66 1.11 23.76
CA ASN A 17 0.00 -0.14 23.41
C ASN A 17 -0.96 -1.08 22.69
N GLY A 18 -0.50 -1.69 21.59
CA GLY A 18 -1.31 -2.63 20.80
C GLY A 18 -2.29 -1.98 19.81
N CYS A 19 -2.25 -0.66 19.61
CA CYS A 19 -3.11 0.00 18.64
C CYS A 19 -2.56 -0.04 17.21
N ILE A 20 -3.46 0.16 16.26
CA ILE A 20 -3.15 0.43 14.86
C ILE A 20 -3.42 1.90 14.60
N LEU A 21 -2.39 2.69 14.36
CA LEU A 21 -2.52 4.06 13.90
C LEU A 21 -2.90 4.04 12.42
N CYS A 22 -4.16 4.38 12.15
CA CYS A 22 -4.77 4.28 10.84
C CYS A 22 -4.93 5.66 10.23
N GLY A 23 -4.30 5.89 9.09
CA GLY A 23 -4.41 7.15 8.36
C GLY A 23 -3.94 7.00 6.93
N ASP A 24 -4.47 7.81 6.05
CA ASP A 24 -4.11 7.80 4.64
C ASP A 24 -2.60 7.95 4.42
N THR A 25 -2.15 7.58 3.24
CA THR A 25 -0.78 7.85 2.81
C THR A 25 -0.53 9.36 2.87
N GLY A 26 0.62 9.75 3.47
CA GLY A 26 0.95 11.16 3.65
C GLY A 26 0.31 11.84 4.87
N SER A 27 -0.48 11.18 5.72
CA SER A 27 -1.06 11.76 6.93
C SER A 27 -0.05 12.03 8.07
N GLY A 28 1.23 11.63 7.90
CA GLY A 28 2.27 11.83 8.92
C GLY A 28 2.27 10.77 10.04
N LYS A 29 1.86 9.53 9.73
CA LYS A 29 1.88 8.40 10.69
C LYS A 29 3.25 8.17 11.31
N THR A 30 4.32 8.22 10.51
CA THR A 30 5.71 8.06 10.95
C THR A 30 6.04 9.03 12.08
N LEU A 31 5.85 10.32 11.82
CA LEU A 31 6.10 11.38 12.79
C LEU A 31 5.22 11.25 14.04
N THR A 32 3.93 10.90 13.87
CA THR A 32 3.00 10.71 15.00
C THR A 32 3.40 9.51 15.86
N SER A 33 3.91 8.43 15.26
CA SER A 33 4.37 7.26 16.00
C SER A 33 5.63 7.54 16.84
N LEU A 34 6.55 8.34 16.31
CA LEU A 34 7.73 8.81 17.05
C LEU A 34 7.33 9.78 18.17
N ALA A 35 6.37 10.67 17.92
CA ALA A 35 5.83 11.55 18.95
C ALA A 35 5.14 10.76 20.09
N TYR A 36 4.45 9.65 19.76
CA TYR A 36 3.90 8.76 20.78
C TYR A 36 5.00 8.11 21.65
N TYR A 37 6.08 7.62 21.00
CA TYR A 37 7.26 7.12 21.71
C TYR A 37 7.87 8.20 22.59
N TYR A 38 8.07 9.42 22.08
CA TYR A 38 8.57 10.58 22.81
C TYR A 38 7.74 10.86 24.07
N LEU A 39 6.42 11.01 23.96
CA LEU A 39 5.54 11.25 25.10
C LEU A 39 5.59 10.12 26.15
N LYS A 40 5.73 8.89 25.68
CA LYS A 40 5.74 7.71 26.56
C LYS A 40 6.97 7.66 27.45
N PHE A 41 8.08 8.24 27.01
CA PHE A 41 9.36 8.23 27.69
C PHE A 41 9.79 9.62 28.18
N GLY A 42 8.85 10.41 28.69
CA GLY A 42 9.11 11.64 29.43
C GLY A 42 9.03 12.93 28.62
N GLY A 43 8.83 12.85 27.32
CA GLY A 43 8.62 14.05 26.49
C GLY A 43 7.31 14.77 26.80
N THR A 44 7.21 16.01 26.35
CA THR A 44 6.08 16.90 26.67
C THR A 44 5.18 17.20 25.49
N MET A 45 3.92 17.50 25.78
CA MET A 45 2.97 18.00 24.77
C MET A 45 3.31 19.41 24.32
N ASP A 46 3.99 20.19 25.15
CA ASP A 46 4.40 21.56 24.82
C ASP A 46 5.32 21.58 23.60
N PHE A 47 6.37 20.76 23.60
CA PHE A 47 7.23 20.59 22.42
C PHE A 47 6.43 20.20 21.15
N LEU A 48 5.50 19.28 21.27
CA LEU A 48 4.70 18.82 20.12
C LEU A 48 3.73 19.86 19.58
N THR A 49 3.49 20.93 20.34
CA THR A 49 2.64 22.06 19.94
C THR A 49 3.44 23.33 19.59
N GLY A 50 4.76 23.25 19.56
CA GLY A 50 5.65 24.33 19.15
C GLY A 50 6.46 24.96 20.29
N GLY A 51 6.46 24.38 21.47
CA GLY A 51 7.33 24.78 22.57
C GLY A 51 8.76 24.24 22.45
N ASP A 52 9.55 24.46 23.48
CA ASP A 52 10.94 24.02 23.54
C ASP A 52 11.04 22.49 23.70
N TYR A 53 12.15 21.92 23.22
CA TYR A 53 12.40 20.51 23.35
C TYR A 53 12.72 20.13 24.79
N GLU A 54 11.94 19.20 25.33
CA GLU A 54 12.20 18.56 26.62
C GLU A 54 12.81 17.16 26.41
N PRO A 55 13.94 16.84 27.03
CA PRO A 55 14.56 15.53 26.89
C PRO A 55 13.66 14.38 27.35
N MET A 56 13.81 13.23 26.77
CA MET A 56 13.20 11.99 27.24
C MET A 56 13.90 11.52 28.56
N ASP A 57 13.18 10.76 29.35
CA ASP A 57 13.73 10.14 30.54
C ASP A 57 14.60 8.94 30.18
N ASP A 58 15.91 9.14 30.10
CA ASP A 58 16.90 8.15 29.74
C ASP A 58 16.86 6.90 30.63
N LEU A 59 16.46 7.04 31.90
CA LEU A 59 16.39 5.92 32.85
C LEU A 59 15.24 4.96 32.54
N ASN A 60 14.19 5.46 31.90
CA ASN A 60 12.98 4.70 31.59
C ASN A 60 12.83 4.37 30.10
N MET A 61 13.70 4.89 29.23
CA MET A 61 13.64 4.62 27.80
C MET A 61 13.84 3.15 27.49
N LYS A 62 13.00 2.64 26.59
CA LYS A 62 13.16 1.30 26.00
C LYS A 62 13.82 1.37 24.63
N PRO A 63 14.65 0.37 24.25
CA PRO A 63 15.14 0.26 22.90
C PRO A 63 14.01 0.36 21.89
N LEU A 64 14.22 1.15 20.82
CA LEU A 64 13.24 1.36 19.76
C LEU A 64 13.56 0.49 18.55
N TYR A 65 12.62 -0.35 18.16
CA TYR A 65 12.69 -1.17 16.96
C TYR A 65 11.62 -0.74 15.97
N ILE A 66 12.03 -0.36 14.78
CA ILE A 66 11.14 0.04 13.66
C ILE A 66 11.25 -1.02 12.59
N ILE A 67 10.18 -1.79 12.41
CA ILE A 67 10.10 -2.82 11.36
C ILE A 67 9.28 -2.27 10.21
N THR A 68 9.96 -2.03 9.09
CA THR A 68 9.40 -1.34 7.92
C THR A 68 9.63 -2.12 6.62
N THR A 69 9.43 -1.50 5.47
CA THR A 69 9.78 -2.10 4.18
C THR A 69 11.30 -2.04 3.94
N PRO A 70 11.88 -2.99 3.17
CA PRO A 70 13.32 -2.96 2.84
C PRO A 70 13.76 -1.60 2.31
N ARG A 71 12.97 -1.01 1.42
CA ARG A 71 13.27 0.27 0.80
C ARG A 71 13.34 1.43 1.80
N LYS A 72 12.34 1.58 2.68
CA LYS A 72 12.35 2.66 3.69
C LYS A 72 13.54 2.55 4.62
N ARG A 73 13.97 1.31 4.95
CA ARG A 73 15.19 1.06 5.69
C ARG A 73 16.42 1.53 4.90
N ASP A 74 16.55 1.08 3.64
CA ASP A 74 17.75 1.31 2.82
C ASP A 74 17.91 2.78 2.40
N LEU A 75 16.79 3.50 2.26
CA LEU A 75 16.78 4.94 1.97
C LEU A 75 16.80 5.82 3.23
N HIS A 76 16.89 5.23 4.42
CA HIS A 76 16.91 5.96 5.70
C HIS A 76 15.74 6.95 5.85
N GLU A 77 14.55 6.61 5.34
CA GLU A 77 13.39 7.52 5.35
C GLU A 77 12.96 7.92 6.76
N TRP A 78 13.20 7.08 7.76
CA TRP A 78 12.86 7.34 9.16
C TRP A 78 13.78 8.39 9.82
N ASP A 79 15.03 8.51 9.35
CA ASP A 79 16.02 9.38 9.99
C ASP A 79 15.61 10.87 9.95
N SER A 80 14.89 11.28 8.92
CA SER A 80 14.38 12.65 8.79
C SER A 80 13.39 13.04 9.89
N ASP A 81 12.51 12.11 10.29
CA ASP A 81 11.51 12.33 11.34
C ASP A 81 12.11 12.08 12.73
N MET A 82 13.04 11.14 12.87
CA MET A 82 13.75 10.84 14.13
C MET A 82 14.57 12.03 14.65
N LYS A 83 15.12 12.85 13.75
CA LYS A 83 15.90 14.06 14.11
C LYS A 83 15.13 15.03 15.02
N PHE A 84 13.82 15.17 14.83
CA PHE A 84 13.00 16.04 15.68
C PHE A 84 13.00 15.61 17.14
N PHE A 85 13.25 14.34 17.43
CA PHE A 85 13.26 13.74 18.75
C PHE A 85 14.68 13.40 19.23
N LEU A 86 15.72 13.88 18.55
CA LEU A 86 17.13 13.57 18.81
C LEU A 86 17.45 12.07 18.80
N LEU A 87 16.66 11.30 18.04
CA LEU A 87 16.86 9.88 17.81
C LEU A 87 17.63 9.65 16.49
N SER A 88 18.43 8.59 16.46
CA SER A 88 19.15 8.17 15.26
C SER A 88 19.35 6.65 15.25
N SER A 89 19.28 6.05 14.06
CA SER A 89 19.68 4.66 13.85
C SER A 89 21.20 4.48 13.85
N ASN A 90 21.96 5.56 13.72
CA ASN A 90 23.42 5.58 13.91
C ASN A 90 23.74 5.83 15.39
N PRO A 91 24.33 4.86 16.10
CA PRO A 91 24.64 5.00 17.52
C PRO A 91 25.65 6.14 17.81
N ASP A 92 26.49 6.51 16.85
CA ASP A 92 27.52 7.55 17.04
C ASP A 92 26.92 8.97 17.13
N ILE A 93 25.70 9.16 16.63
CA ILE A 93 25.00 10.46 16.62
C ILE A 93 23.68 10.42 17.41
N CYS A 94 23.31 9.30 18.00
CA CYS A 94 22.17 9.20 18.88
C CYS A 94 22.51 9.81 20.24
N ILE A 95 21.79 10.85 20.65
CA ILE A 95 22.04 11.54 21.93
C ILE A 95 21.72 10.62 23.11
N TYR A 96 20.70 9.78 22.95
CA TYR A 96 20.30 8.80 23.95
C TYR A 96 21.11 7.51 23.78
N GLN A 97 21.56 6.93 24.88
CA GLN A 97 22.31 5.67 24.87
C GLN A 97 21.43 4.43 24.65
N VAL A 98 20.26 4.60 24.07
CA VAL A 98 19.30 3.53 23.80
C VAL A 98 19.37 3.13 22.33
N PRO A 99 19.46 1.83 22.01
CA PRO A 99 19.48 1.38 20.63
C PRO A 99 18.21 1.77 19.87
N VAL A 100 18.39 2.41 18.70
CA VAL A 100 17.34 2.65 17.74
C VAL A 100 17.66 1.84 16.47
N ILE A 101 16.83 0.85 16.17
CA ILE A 101 17.08 -0.09 15.07
C ILE A 101 15.95 0.02 14.07
N VAL A 102 16.31 0.33 12.82
CA VAL A 102 15.38 0.31 11.67
C VAL A 102 15.71 -0.89 10.79
N ASP A 103 14.79 -1.85 10.67
CA ASP A 103 15.01 -3.04 9.83
C ASP A 103 13.74 -3.42 9.05
N SER A 104 13.89 -4.36 8.13
CA SER A 104 12.80 -4.77 7.26
C SER A 104 12.01 -5.96 7.81
N TRP A 105 10.74 -6.07 7.36
CA TRP A 105 9.88 -7.23 7.64
C TRP A 105 10.54 -8.57 7.28
N ASN A 106 11.41 -8.61 6.28
CA ASN A 106 12.14 -9.82 5.89
C ASN A 106 13.03 -10.34 7.03
N ASN A 107 13.51 -9.45 7.87
CA ASN A 107 14.40 -9.73 8.98
C ASN A 107 13.70 -9.90 10.34
N ILE A 108 12.39 -9.76 10.43
CA ILE A 108 11.61 -9.77 11.69
C ILE A 108 11.93 -10.98 12.59
N LYS A 109 12.36 -12.11 12.01
CA LYS A 109 12.72 -13.31 12.78
C LYS A 109 13.86 -13.08 13.75
N LYS A 110 14.79 -12.14 13.48
CA LYS A 110 15.94 -11.81 14.32
C LYS A 110 15.53 -11.26 15.68
N TYR A 111 14.35 -10.66 15.77
CA TYR A 111 13.88 -9.90 16.94
C TYR A 111 12.93 -10.68 17.83
N ARG A 112 12.71 -11.98 17.59
CA ARG A 112 11.74 -12.82 18.32
C ARG A 112 12.02 -12.95 19.81
N ASP A 113 13.26 -12.85 20.19
CA ASP A 113 13.72 -13.07 21.58
C ASP A 113 14.04 -11.75 22.31
N ILE A 114 13.79 -10.61 21.65
CA ILE A 114 13.88 -9.29 22.26
C ILE A 114 12.76 -9.13 23.29
N THR A 115 13.12 -8.58 24.45
CA THR A 115 12.19 -8.28 25.53
C THR A 115 12.41 -6.87 26.04
N ASN A 116 11.39 -6.29 26.65
CA ASN A 116 11.44 -4.94 27.25
C ASN A 116 11.87 -3.84 26.27
N ALA A 117 11.36 -3.90 25.05
CA ALA A 117 11.58 -2.91 23.99
C ALA A 117 10.26 -2.30 23.53
N PHE A 118 10.35 -1.25 22.71
CA PHE A 118 9.21 -0.65 22.01
C PHE A 118 9.33 -0.92 20.50
N PHE A 119 8.27 -1.44 19.88
CA PHE A 119 8.25 -1.75 18.47
C PHE A 119 7.25 -0.87 17.71
N ILE A 120 7.68 -0.30 16.59
CA ILE A 120 6.82 0.31 15.59
C ILE A 120 6.83 -0.60 14.37
N PHE A 121 5.68 -1.17 14.03
CA PHE A 121 5.48 -1.98 12.84
C PHE A 121 4.87 -1.12 11.74
N ASP A 122 5.67 -0.70 10.78
CA ASP A 122 5.26 0.16 9.68
C ASP A 122 4.79 -0.66 8.49
N GLU A 123 3.64 -0.30 7.94
CA GLU A 123 2.88 -1.02 6.93
C GLU A 123 2.45 -2.43 7.39
N ASP A 124 1.19 -2.53 7.82
CA ASP A 124 0.61 -3.77 8.33
C ASP A 124 0.81 -4.95 7.36
N LYS A 125 1.67 -5.90 7.77
CA LYS A 125 1.97 -7.15 7.06
C LYS A 125 1.58 -8.38 7.90
N VAL A 126 0.88 -8.17 9.02
CA VAL A 126 0.54 -9.25 9.97
C VAL A 126 -0.81 -9.91 9.69
N THR A 127 -1.15 -10.03 8.43
CA THR A 127 -2.35 -10.74 7.97
C THR A 127 -2.07 -12.23 7.73
N GLY A 128 -3.07 -13.08 7.96
CA GLY A 128 -2.95 -14.54 7.75
C GLY A 128 -2.23 -15.29 8.86
N SER A 129 -1.40 -16.29 8.52
CA SER A 129 -0.72 -17.20 9.48
C SER A 129 0.75 -17.46 9.14
N GLY A 130 1.35 -16.64 8.31
CA GLY A 130 2.72 -16.80 7.81
C GLY A 130 3.81 -16.60 8.88
N ALA A 131 5.06 -16.71 8.44
CA ALA A 131 6.23 -16.59 9.31
C ALA A 131 6.36 -15.21 9.97
N TRP A 132 5.91 -14.16 9.30
CA TRP A 132 5.90 -12.80 9.86
C TRP A 132 4.90 -12.67 11.01
N VAL A 133 3.69 -13.21 10.85
CA VAL A 133 2.67 -13.23 11.92
C VAL A 133 3.17 -13.98 13.15
N LYS A 134 3.80 -15.15 12.96
CA LYS A 134 4.39 -15.91 14.07
C LYS A 134 5.49 -15.14 14.81
N SER A 135 6.30 -14.39 14.06
CA SER A 135 7.35 -13.55 14.64
C SER A 135 6.76 -12.37 15.40
N PHE A 136 5.81 -11.66 14.78
CA PHE A 136 5.08 -10.57 15.41
C PHE A 136 4.43 -10.99 16.74
N LEU A 137 3.69 -12.10 16.75
CA LEU A 137 3.03 -12.58 17.98
C LEU A 137 4.03 -12.91 19.10
N LYS A 138 5.21 -13.45 18.76
CA LYS A 138 6.27 -13.72 19.75
C LYS A 138 6.87 -12.43 20.30
N ILE A 139 7.14 -11.44 19.45
CA ILE A 139 7.65 -10.13 19.84
C ILE A 139 6.62 -9.40 20.70
N ALA A 140 5.38 -9.31 20.25
CA ALA A 140 4.30 -8.57 20.91
C ALA A 140 4.00 -9.06 22.31
N LYS A 141 4.27 -10.35 22.62
CA LYS A 141 4.03 -10.94 23.93
C LYS A 141 4.92 -10.34 25.05
N HIS A 142 6.12 -9.87 24.70
CA HIS A 142 7.13 -9.44 25.67
C HIS A 142 7.57 -7.98 25.51
N ASN A 143 6.94 -7.26 24.59
CA ASN A 143 7.31 -5.90 24.25
C ASN A 143 6.07 -5.00 24.10
N GLU A 144 6.29 -3.71 24.18
CA GLU A 144 5.30 -2.72 23.80
C GLU A 144 5.36 -2.47 22.29
N TRP A 145 4.22 -2.19 21.69
CA TRP A 145 4.19 -2.06 20.23
C TRP A 145 2.97 -1.27 19.72
N ILE A 146 3.14 -0.70 18.53
CA ILE A 146 2.08 -0.13 17.71
C ILE A 146 2.26 -0.55 16.25
N ILE A 147 1.18 -0.52 15.48
CA ILE A 147 1.20 -0.75 14.04
C ILE A 147 0.79 0.53 13.32
N LEU A 148 1.44 0.83 12.18
CA LEU A 148 1.05 1.90 11.26
C LEU A 148 0.43 1.29 10.01
N SER A 149 -0.73 1.75 9.61
CA SER A 149 -1.38 1.27 8.39
C SER A 149 -2.24 2.35 7.73
N ALA A 150 -2.20 2.41 6.40
CA ALA A 150 -3.19 3.17 5.64
C ALA A 150 -4.46 2.33 5.39
N THR A 151 -4.30 1.00 5.32
CA THR A 151 -5.35 0.03 5.02
C THR A 151 -5.25 -1.15 5.99
N PRO A 152 -5.74 -1.03 7.23
CA PRO A 152 -5.47 -2.00 8.30
C PRO A 152 -6.11 -3.37 8.08
N GLY A 153 -7.08 -3.51 7.19
CA GLY A 153 -7.70 -4.78 6.81
C GLY A 153 -9.12 -4.59 6.27
N ASP A 154 -9.50 -5.47 5.34
CA ASP A 154 -10.83 -5.50 4.72
C ASP A 154 -11.78 -6.45 5.43
N ASN A 155 -11.24 -7.51 6.07
CA ASN A 155 -11.99 -8.57 6.73
C ASN A 155 -11.55 -8.71 8.18
N TYR A 156 -12.41 -9.29 9.02
CA TYR A 156 -12.07 -9.53 10.43
C TYR A 156 -10.86 -10.45 10.62
N SER A 157 -10.64 -11.41 9.71
CA SER A 157 -9.44 -12.27 9.75
C SER A 157 -8.13 -11.50 9.55
N ASP A 158 -8.16 -10.34 8.93
CA ASP A 158 -6.96 -9.50 8.77
C ASP A 158 -6.50 -8.92 10.10
N TYR A 159 -7.42 -8.74 11.05
CA TYR A 159 -7.13 -8.27 12.41
C TYR A 159 -6.81 -9.38 13.41
N ALA A 160 -6.96 -10.66 13.02
CA ALA A 160 -6.87 -11.77 13.96
C ALA A 160 -5.55 -11.82 14.72
N ALA A 161 -4.41 -11.58 14.04
CA ALA A 161 -3.10 -11.53 14.69
C ALA A 161 -3.00 -10.41 15.74
N VAL A 162 -3.54 -9.24 15.42
CA VAL A 162 -3.57 -8.08 16.33
C VAL A 162 -4.50 -8.34 17.52
N PHE A 163 -5.64 -8.98 17.29
CA PHE A 163 -6.54 -9.40 18.37
C PHE A 163 -5.88 -10.38 19.33
N ILE A 164 -5.13 -11.35 18.80
CA ILE A 164 -4.36 -12.31 19.62
C ILE A 164 -3.25 -11.61 20.40
N ALA A 165 -2.51 -10.71 19.75
CA ALA A 165 -1.44 -9.94 20.39
C ALA A 165 -1.95 -9.03 21.52
N ASN A 166 -3.20 -8.55 21.41
CA ASN A 166 -3.89 -7.81 22.48
C ASN A 166 -4.55 -8.71 23.56
N GLY A 167 -4.44 -10.04 23.43
CA GLY A 167 -5.00 -10.98 24.39
C GLY A 167 -6.52 -11.21 24.29
N PHE A 168 -7.18 -10.75 23.23
CA PHE A 168 -8.62 -10.97 23.03
C PHE A 168 -8.96 -12.41 22.67
N PHE A 169 -8.01 -13.11 22.10
CA PHE A 169 -8.05 -14.55 21.80
C PHE A 169 -6.71 -15.19 22.15
N ARG A 170 -6.73 -16.45 22.58
CA ARG A 170 -5.52 -17.20 22.91
C ARG A 170 -4.66 -17.49 21.69
N ASN A 171 -5.32 -17.79 20.57
CA ASN A 171 -4.67 -18.18 19.32
C ASN A 171 -5.64 -18.12 18.12
N MET A 172 -5.10 -18.33 16.92
CA MET A 172 -5.85 -18.31 15.66
C MET A 172 -6.96 -19.39 15.61
N THR A 173 -6.77 -20.53 16.25
CA THR A 173 -7.76 -21.62 16.28
C THR A 173 -9.01 -21.20 17.05
N GLU A 174 -8.83 -20.55 18.19
CA GLU A 174 -9.95 -20.00 18.98
C GLU A 174 -10.72 -18.95 18.19
N PHE A 175 -10.03 -17.97 17.61
CA PHE A 175 -10.66 -16.96 16.76
C PHE A 175 -11.48 -17.59 15.62
N LYS A 176 -10.89 -18.55 14.89
CA LYS A 176 -11.56 -19.24 13.79
C LYS A 176 -12.80 -20.00 14.25
N ARG A 177 -12.69 -20.75 15.34
CA ARG A 177 -13.80 -21.53 15.91
C ARG A 177 -14.96 -20.66 16.36
N GLU A 178 -14.67 -19.50 16.95
CA GLU A 178 -15.72 -18.62 17.50
C GLU A 178 -16.37 -17.72 16.45
N HIS A 179 -15.63 -17.38 15.38
CA HIS A 179 -16.08 -16.29 14.51
C HIS A 179 -16.14 -16.62 13.01
N ILE A 180 -15.65 -17.80 12.57
CA ILE A 180 -15.64 -18.14 11.14
C ILE A 180 -16.51 -19.36 10.86
N VAL A 181 -17.43 -19.20 9.91
CA VAL A 181 -18.16 -20.32 9.28
C VAL A 181 -17.57 -20.56 7.90
N TYR A 182 -17.21 -21.79 7.63
CA TYR A 182 -16.65 -22.20 6.33
C TYR A 182 -17.74 -22.77 5.43
N LYS A 183 -17.57 -22.60 4.12
CA LYS A 183 -18.43 -23.25 3.12
C LYS A 183 -18.28 -24.75 3.19
N PRO A 184 -19.38 -25.51 3.26
CA PRO A 184 -19.32 -26.97 3.21
C PRO A 184 -18.87 -27.44 1.83
N TYR A 185 -18.33 -28.65 1.78
CA TYR A 185 -17.98 -29.37 0.54
C TYR A 185 -16.92 -28.71 -0.37
N MET A 186 -16.08 -27.83 0.19
CA MET A 186 -14.95 -27.25 -0.54
C MET A 186 -13.69 -28.06 -0.27
N SER A 187 -12.84 -28.23 -1.28
CA SER A 187 -11.55 -28.94 -1.16
C SER A 187 -10.52 -28.22 -0.27
N TYR A 188 -10.74 -26.92 -0.01
CA TYR A 188 -9.94 -26.10 0.91
C TYR A 188 -10.85 -25.15 1.70
N PRO A 189 -10.45 -24.71 2.90
CA PRO A 189 -11.28 -23.85 3.74
C PRO A 189 -11.58 -22.50 3.09
N VAL A 190 -12.82 -22.27 2.67
CA VAL A 190 -13.32 -20.99 2.15
C VAL A 190 -14.27 -20.41 3.19
N ILE A 191 -14.01 -19.18 3.62
CA ILE A 191 -14.88 -18.48 4.57
C ILE A 191 -16.23 -18.21 3.87
N ASP A 192 -17.31 -18.68 4.50
CA ASP A 192 -18.68 -18.35 4.10
C ASP A 192 -19.12 -17.03 4.72
N ARG A 193 -19.07 -16.95 6.04
CA ARG A 193 -19.42 -15.75 6.79
C ARG A 193 -18.72 -15.67 8.14
N TYR A 194 -18.76 -14.49 8.73
CA TYR A 194 -18.36 -14.26 10.11
C TYR A 194 -19.61 -14.27 11.02
N ILE A 195 -19.46 -14.79 12.25
CA ILE A 195 -20.48 -14.77 13.30
C ILE A 195 -19.97 -13.96 14.50
N GLY A 196 -20.91 -13.46 15.33
CA GLY A 196 -20.57 -12.61 16.47
C GLY A 196 -19.93 -11.27 16.07
N THR A 197 -20.30 -10.72 14.91
CA THR A 197 -19.69 -9.54 14.29
C THR A 197 -19.74 -8.30 15.17
N GLN A 198 -20.76 -8.15 16.03
CA GLN A 198 -20.86 -7.04 16.99
C GLN A 198 -19.68 -7.03 17.97
N ARG A 199 -19.21 -8.21 18.43
CA ARG A 199 -18.01 -8.32 19.27
C ARG A 199 -16.78 -7.94 18.47
N LEU A 200 -16.63 -8.47 17.25
CA LEU A 200 -15.49 -8.17 16.36
C LEU A 200 -15.42 -6.68 16.02
N ASP A 201 -16.53 -6.03 15.78
CA ASP A 201 -16.58 -4.58 15.54
C ASP A 201 -16.14 -3.77 16.76
N ARG A 202 -16.57 -4.17 17.97
CA ARG A 202 -16.08 -3.53 19.21
C ARG A 202 -14.59 -3.69 19.40
N LEU A 203 -14.07 -4.90 19.20
CA LEU A 203 -12.63 -5.18 19.29
C LEU A 203 -11.85 -4.37 18.25
N ARG A 204 -12.30 -4.34 17.00
CA ARG A 204 -11.70 -3.54 15.94
C ARG A 204 -11.66 -2.06 16.30
N ARG A 205 -12.78 -1.48 16.74
CA ARG A 205 -12.81 -0.07 17.18
C ARG A 205 -11.89 0.21 18.36
N SER A 206 -11.68 -0.74 19.26
CA SER A 206 -10.82 -0.55 20.41
C SER A 206 -9.33 -0.51 20.11
N ILE A 207 -8.91 -1.03 18.95
CA ILE A 207 -7.50 -1.04 18.54
C ILE A 207 -7.18 -0.03 17.42
N LEU A 208 -8.19 0.45 16.68
CA LEU A 208 -7.99 1.43 15.61
C LEU A 208 -7.95 2.85 16.17
N VAL A 209 -6.89 3.58 15.85
CA VAL A 209 -6.75 5.01 16.11
C VAL A 209 -6.73 5.74 14.79
N PRO A 210 -7.86 6.35 14.37
CA PRO A 210 -7.93 7.04 13.10
C PRO A 210 -7.19 8.37 13.14
N MET A 211 -6.46 8.67 12.08
CA MET A 211 -5.92 9.99 11.78
C MET A 211 -6.83 10.65 10.74
N ASN A 212 -7.83 11.40 11.21
CA ASN A 212 -8.78 12.09 10.34
C ASN A 212 -8.10 13.32 9.73
N PHE A 213 -7.36 13.09 8.67
CA PHE A 213 -6.68 14.14 7.93
C PHE A 213 -7.56 14.66 6.79
N ASN A 214 -8.01 15.91 6.90
CA ASN A 214 -8.65 16.60 5.79
C ASN A 214 -7.56 17.13 4.87
N ARG A 215 -7.48 16.55 3.68
CA ARG A 215 -6.57 17.00 2.63
C ARG A 215 -6.95 18.41 2.18
N THR A 216 -5.96 19.24 1.92
CA THR A 216 -6.15 20.55 1.30
C THR A 216 -6.22 20.46 -0.22
N THR A 217 -5.86 19.29 -0.76
CA THR A 217 -5.89 18.97 -2.18
C THR A 217 -7.27 18.52 -2.63
N VAL A 218 -7.62 18.84 -3.88
CA VAL A 218 -8.82 18.37 -4.57
C VAL A 218 -8.38 17.32 -5.59
N GLN A 219 -8.90 16.11 -5.48
CA GLN A 219 -8.61 15.02 -6.43
C GLN A 219 -9.66 15.00 -7.54
N HIS A 220 -9.21 15.10 -8.79
CA HIS A 220 -10.04 14.99 -9.99
C HIS A 220 -9.78 13.63 -10.64
N HIS A 221 -10.76 12.73 -10.59
CA HIS A 221 -10.67 11.41 -11.20
C HIS A 221 -11.48 11.37 -12.48
N GLU A 222 -10.81 11.09 -13.60
CA GLU A 222 -11.44 10.98 -14.90
C GLU A 222 -11.25 9.58 -15.51
N ASN A 223 -12.32 8.99 -16.02
CA ASN A 223 -12.29 7.72 -16.73
C ASN A 223 -12.30 7.97 -18.23
N ILE A 224 -11.17 7.72 -18.88
CA ILE A 224 -11.01 7.86 -20.34
C ILE A 224 -11.37 6.54 -21.01
N SER A 225 -12.38 6.57 -21.86
CA SER A 225 -12.83 5.38 -22.60
C SER A 225 -11.91 5.10 -23.79
N CYS A 226 -11.33 3.91 -23.84
CA CYS A 226 -10.48 3.45 -24.93
C CYS A 226 -11.19 2.38 -25.75
N MET A 227 -10.92 2.39 -27.08
CA MET A 227 -11.36 1.35 -28.00
C MET A 227 -10.55 0.06 -27.80
N TRP A 228 -11.00 -1.03 -28.40
CA TRP A 228 -10.27 -2.31 -28.44
C TRP A 228 -10.76 -3.16 -29.62
N ASP A 229 -9.94 -4.08 -30.07
CA ASP A 229 -10.30 -5.05 -31.10
C ASP A 229 -11.32 -6.06 -30.59
N GLN A 230 -12.59 -5.82 -30.90
CA GLN A 230 -13.71 -6.66 -30.47
C GLN A 230 -13.72 -8.04 -31.16
N VAL A 231 -13.17 -8.16 -32.35
CA VAL A 231 -13.15 -9.42 -33.12
C VAL A 231 -12.18 -10.39 -32.46
N ASN A 232 -10.94 -9.99 -32.28
CA ASN A 232 -9.95 -10.81 -31.65
C ASN A 232 -10.25 -11.02 -30.12
N TYR A 233 -10.88 -10.04 -29.47
CA TYR A 233 -11.36 -10.20 -28.10
C TYR A 233 -12.35 -11.36 -27.97
N ARG A 234 -13.32 -11.44 -28.89
CA ARG A 234 -14.28 -12.56 -28.90
C ARG A 234 -13.61 -13.90 -29.19
N ARG A 235 -12.62 -13.94 -30.06
CA ARG A 235 -11.83 -15.13 -30.37
C ARG A 235 -11.09 -15.65 -29.15
N ILE A 236 -10.36 -14.78 -28.43
CA ILE A 236 -9.70 -15.15 -27.17
C ILE A 236 -10.73 -15.60 -26.12
N MET A 237 -11.83 -14.86 -25.97
CA MET A 237 -12.81 -15.09 -24.91
C MET A 237 -13.68 -16.32 -25.12
N LYS A 238 -14.15 -16.56 -26.36
CA LYS A 238 -15.08 -17.66 -26.68
C LYS A 238 -14.36 -18.93 -27.11
N ASP A 239 -13.42 -18.78 -28.02
CA ASP A 239 -12.77 -19.94 -28.66
C ASP A 239 -11.60 -20.44 -27.80
N ARG A 240 -11.23 -19.70 -26.75
CA ARG A 240 -10.09 -20.02 -25.85
C ARG A 240 -8.79 -20.19 -26.66
N TRP A 241 -8.57 -19.29 -27.62
CA TRP A 241 -7.45 -19.35 -28.55
C TRP A 241 -6.47 -18.21 -28.31
N ASN A 242 -5.21 -18.55 -28.08
CA ASN A 242 -4.11 -17.58 -28.01
C ASN A 242 -3.75 -17.14 -29.43
N ILE A 243 -4.13 -15.92 -29.78
CA ILE A 243 -3.94 -15.36 -31.14
C ILE A 243 -2.47 -14.98 -31.40
N TYR A 244 -1.64 -14.86 -30.37
CA TYR A 244 -0.24 -14.47 -30.48
C TYR A 244 0.66 -15.68 -30.76
N ASP A 245 0.43 -16.79 -30.05
CA ASP A 245 1.24 -18.02 -30.14
C ASP A 245 0.54 -19.12 -30.95
N ASN A 246 -0.68 -18.83 -31.44
CA ASN A 246 -1.49 -19.73 -32.26
C ASN A 246 -1.71 -21.11 -31.60
N CYS A 247 -2.10 -21.13 -30.34
CA CYS A 247 -2.35 -22.33 -29.54
C CYS A 247 -3.59 -22.18 -28.65
N PRO A 248 -4.16 -23.29 -28.11
CA PRO A 248 -5.23 -23.21 -27.12
C PRO A 248 -4.77 -22.55 -25.82
N ILE A 249 -5.69 -21.83 -25.16
CA ILE A 249 -5.48 -21.24 -23.83
C ILE A 249 -5.74 -22.29 -22.77
N GLU A 250 -4.80 -22.47 -21.85
CA GLU A 250 -4.83 -23.56 -20.87
C GLU A 250 -5.52 -23.22 -19.54
N ASN A 251 -5.45 -21.96 -19.12
CA ASN A 251 -5.91 -21.56 -17.79
C ASN A 251 -6.47 -20.14 -17.73
N ALA A 252 -7.09 -19.81 -16.58
CA ALA A 252 -7.75 -18.52 -16.37
C ALA A 252 -6.77 -17.34 -16.33
N SER A 253 -5.56 -17.55 -15.81
CA SER A 253 -4.55 -16.48 -15.71
C SER A 253 -4.02 -16.11 -17.11
N GLU A 254 -3.75 -17.10 -17.93
CA GLU A 254 -3.38 -16.90 -19.34
C GLU A 254 -4.49 -16.18 -20.11
N LEU A 255 -5.73 -16.63 -19.96
CA LEU A 255 -6.88 -15.96 -20.58
C LEU A 255 -6.97 -14.48 -20.20
N CYS A 256 -6.92 -14.18 -18.90
CA CYS A 256 -6.98 -12.80 -18.41
C CYS A 256 -5.79 -11.97 -18.90
N TYR A 257 -4.59 -12.55 -18.94
CA TYR A 257 -3.40 -11.89 -19.46
C TYR A 257 -3.55 -11.52 -20.94
N LEU A 258 -3.98 -12.47 -21.78
CA LEU A 258 -4.16 -12.25 -23.22
C LEU A 258 -5.27 -11.24 -23.54
N LEU A 259 -6.40 -11.29 -22.81
CA LEU A 259 -7.45 -10.30 -22.92
C LEU A 259 -6.95 -8.90 -22.57
N ARG A 260 -6.18 -8.78 -21.50
CA ARG A 260 -5.55 -7.51 -21.10
C ARG A 260 -4.51 -7.06 -22.13
N LYS A 261 -3.67 -7.98 -22.62
CA LYS A 261 -2.68 -7.67 -23.65
C LYS A 261 -3.36 -7.08 -24.90
N LEU A 262 -4.44 -7.69 -25.36
CA LEU A 262 -5.20 -7.18 -26.50
C LEU A 262 -5.76 -5.77 -26.25
N VAL A 263 -6.43 -5.58 -25.12
CA VAL A 263 -7.11 -4.32 -24.76
C VAL A 263 -6.11 -3.19 -24.49
N ASN A 264 -5.02 -3.49 -23.78
CA ASN A 264 -4.05 -2.47 -23.37
C ASN A 264 -3.05 -2.12 -24.47
N SER A 265 -2.92 -2.98 -25.50
CA SER A 265 -2.06 -2.70 -26.66
C SER A 265 -2.76 -1.95 -27.80
N ASP A 266 -4.05 -1.65 -27.66
CA ASP A 266 -4.80 -0.94 -28.68
C ASP A 266 -4.24 0.47 -28.92
N TYR A 267 -4.16 0.87 -30.18
CA TYR A 267 -3.59 2.16 -30.59
C TYR A 267 -4.38 3.35 -30.03
N ASP A 268 -5.71 3.25 -29.92
CA ASP A 268 -6.54 4.32 -29.35
C ASP A 268 -6.12 4.66 -27.93
N ARG A 269 -5.67 3.66 -27.12
CA ARG A 269 -5.17 3.89 -25.76
C ARG A 269 -3.90 4.75 -25.76
N GLN A 270 -3.02 4.57 -26.72
CA GLN A 270 -1.82 5.37 -26.89
C GLN A 270 -2.17 6.82 -27.31
N VAL A 271 -3.15 6.97 -28.21
CA VAL A 271 -3.66 8.29 -28.62
C VAL A 271 -4.23 9.05 -27.42
N ARG A 272 -5.11 8.39 -26.61
CA ARG A 272 -5.68 9.00 -25.39
C ARG A 272 -4.61 9.41 -24.39
N LEU A 273 -3.56 8.60 -24.24
CA LEU A 273 -2.42 8.96 -23.39
C LEU A 273 -1.71 10.21 -23.92
N LEU A 274 -1.45 10.30 -25.21
CA LEU A 274 -0.80 11.47 -25.80
C LEU A 274 -1.64 12.75 -25.64
N GLU A 275 -2.97 12.68 -25.78
CA GLU A 275 -3.88 13.82 -25.52
C GLU A 275 -3.72 14.34 -24.08
N ILE A 276 -3.56 13.45 -23.09
CA ILE A 276 -3.30 13.85 -21.70
C ILE A 276 -1.90 14.47 -21.59
N CYS A 277 -0.87 13.87 -22.20
CA CYS A 277 0.50 14.38 -22.16
C CYS A 277 0.65 15.71 -22.92
N GLU A 278 -0.25 16.08 -23.81
CA GLU A 278 -0.31 17.40 -24.42
C GLU A 278 -0.71 18.47 -23.40
N SER A 279 -1.74 18.17 -22.62
CA SER A 279 -2.30 19.08 -21.61
C SER A 279 -1.44 19.19 -20.35
N HIS A 280 -0.68 18.15 -20.01
CA HIS A 280 0.15 18.07 -18.82
C HIS A 280 1.62 17.84 -19.17
N LYS A 281 2.49 18.76 -18.73
CA LYS A 281 3.92 18.67 -19.06
C LYS A 281 4.67 17.59 -18.29
N ARG A 282 4.21 17.22 -17.11
CA ARG A 282 4.85 16.28 -16.19
C ARG A 282 3.84 15.24 -15.78
N VAL A 283 4.06 14.00 -16.19
CA VAL A 283 3.07 12.91 -16.03
C VAL A 283 3.73 11.67 -15.49
N ILE A 284 3.15 11.10 -14.42
CA ILE A 284 3.47 9.74 -13.96
C ILE A 284 2.50 8.77 -14.60
N ILE A 285 3.01 7.71 -15.21
CA ILE A 285 2.21 6.68 -15.86
C ILE A 285 2.39 5.35 -15.13
N PHE A 286 1.33 4.86 -14.49
CA PHE A 286 1.33 3.54 -13.88
C PHE A 286 0.92 2.45 -14.86
N TYR A 287 1.70 1.37 -14.91
CA TYR A 287 1.46 0.21 -15.77
C TYR A 287 1.67 -1.12 -15.01
N ASN A 288 1.18 -2.25 -15.56
CA ASN A 288 1.29 -3.57 -14.91
C ASN A 288 2.34 -4.49 -15.54
N PHE A 289 2.41 -4.57 -16.87
CA PHE A 289 3.14 -5.62 -17.60
C PHE A 289 4.27 -5.06 -18.46
N ASP A 290 5.28 -5.89 -18.72
CA ASP A 290 6.44 -5.49 -19.50
C ASP A 290 6.05 -5.13 -20.95
N TYR A 291 5.08 -5.81 -21.58
CA TYR A 291 4.57 -5.40 -22.90
C TYR A 291 3.95 -3.99 -22.90
N GLU A 292 3.36 -3.56 -21.79
CA GLU A 292 2.87 -2.17 -21.63
C GLU A 292 4.05 -1.18 -21.56
N LEU A 293 5.13 -1.55 -20.87
CA LEU A 293 6.36 -0.76 -20.85
C LEU A 293 6.96 -0.59 -22.26
N ASP A 294 7.04 -1.69 -23.02
CA ASP A 294 7.56 -1.65 -24.39
C ASP A 294 6.73 -0.71 -25.28
N ILE A 295 5.40 -0.77 -25.17
CA ILE A 295 4.49 0.15 -25.86
C ILE A 295 4.75 1.59 -25.40
N LEU A 296 4.78 1.85 -24.10
CA LEU A 296 4.97 3.19 -23.55
C LEU A 296 6.32 3.79 -23.95
N LYS A 297 7.37 3.00 -24.04
CA LYS A 297 8.69 3.43 -24.55
C LYS A 297 8.70 3.69 -26.06
N SER A 298 7.85 3.02 -26.83
CA SER A 298 7.75 3.20 -28.28
C SER A 298 6.97 4.44 -28.70
N ILE A 299 6.23 5.07 -27.76
CA ILE A 299 5.44 6.27 -28.05
C ILE A 299 6.36 7.45 -28.37
N ALA A 300 6.08 8.11 -29.49
CA ALA A 300 6.71 9.37 -29.85
C ALA A 300 6.08 10.52 -29.05
N TYR A 301 6.60 10.76 -27.84
CA TYR A 301 6.17 11.88 -27.01
C TYR A 301 6.56 13.22 -27.65
N PHE A 302 6.00 14.32 -27.14
CA PHE A 302 6.30 15.66 -27.62
C PHE A 302 7.81 15.98 -27.55
N PRO A 303 8.33 16.77 -28.49
CA PRO A 303 9.74 17.15 -28.46
C PRO A 303 10.19 17.75 -27.12
N GLY A 304 11.34 17.32 -26.66
CA GLY A 304 11.90 17.74 -25.36
C GLY A 304 11.32 17.00 -24.14
N THR A 305 10.47 15.99 -24.33
CA THR A 305 9.99 15.16 -23.24
C THR A 305 11.09 14.18 -22.80
N GLU A 306 11.52 14.28 -21.55
CA GLU A 306 12.39 13.29 -20.92
C GLU A 306 11.55 12.09 -20.45
N VAL A 307 12.00 10.88 -20.76
CA VAL A 307 11.34 9.65 -20.34
C VAL A 307 12.25 8.90 -19.38
N ALA A 308 11.74 8.60 -18.18
CA ALA A 308 12.44 7.81 -17.19
C ALA A 308 11.52 6.71 -16.64
N GLU A 309 12.09 5.70 -16.00
CA GLU A 309 11.35 4.53 -15.55
C GLU A 309 11.70 4.07 -14.13
N TRP A 310 10.68 3.48 -13.48
CA TRP A 310 10.80 2.83 -12.19
C TRP A 310 10.08 1.48 -12.22
N ASN A 311 10.83 0.40 -12.22
CA ASN A 311 10.33 -0.97 -12.26
C ASN A 311 11.26 -1.94 -11.52
N GLY A 312 11.02 -3.24 -11.62
CA GLY A 312 11.86 -4.26 -10.98
C GLY A 312 13.32 -4.31 -11.46
N HIS A 313 13.65 -3.69 -12.59
CA HIS A 313 14.97 -3.73 -13.23
C HIS A 313 15.67 -2.37 -13.26
N ALA A 314 14.93 -1.29 -13.32
CA ALA A 314 15.45 0.07 -13.43
C ALA A 314 14.82 0.99 -12.38
N HIS A 315 15.64 1.74 -11.68
CA HIS A 315 15.25 2.69 -10.64
C HIS A 315 15.84 4.07 -10.96
N GLN A 316 15.39 4.67 -12.06
CA GLN A 316 15.84 6.00 -12.44
C GLN A 316 15.23 7.07 -11.52
N PRO A 317 15.91 8.19 -11.26
CA PRO A 317 15.35 9.31 -10.52
C PRO A 317 14.18 9.93 -11.29
N ILE A 318 13.30 10.61 -10.58
CA ILE A 318 12.25 11.43 -11.21
C ILE A 318 12.95 12.55 -11.96
N PRO A 319 12.62 12.77 -13.26
CA PRO A 319 13.21 13.87 -14.02
C PRO A 319 12.87 15.24 -13.43
N ASP A 320 13.76 16.22 -13.57
CA ASP A 320 13.57 17.61 -13.15
C ASP A 320 13.37 18.59 -14.33
N SER A 321 13.43 18.08 -15.56
CA SER A 321 13.19 18.82 -16.78
C SER A 321 11.79 19.46 -16.83
N GLU A 322 11.58 20.41 -17.75
CA GLU A 322 10.30 21.11 -17.88
C GLU A 322 9.17 20.16 -18.29
N ARG A 323 9.46 19.20 -19.19
CA ARG A 323 8.50 18.22 -19.67
C ARG A 323 9.07 16.81 -19.52
N TRP A 324 8.32 15.95 -18.84
CA TRP A 324 8.75 14.56 -18.64
C TRP A 324 7.58 13.58 -18.49
N VAL A 325 7.88 12.32 -18.77
CA VAL A 325 7.02 11.16 -18.51
C VAL A 325 7.79 10.19 -17.63
N TYR A 326 7.19 9.77 -16.51
CA TYR A 326 7.78 8.81 -15.60
C TYR A 326 6.98 7.51 -15.59
N LEU A 327 7.55 6.46 -16.16
CA LEU A 327 6.92 5.15 -16.32
C LEU A 327 7.12 4.30 -15.07
N VAL A 328 6.04 3.97 -14.37
CA VAL A 328 6.11 3.31 -13.06
C VAL A 328 5.34 2.00 -13.06
N GLN A 329 6.04 0.88 -12.83
CA GLN A 329 5.39 -0.40 -12.66
C GLN A 329 4.70 -0.47 -11.29
N TYR A 330 3.43 -0.88 -11.23
CA TYR A 330 2.68 -0.94 -9.98
C TYR A 330 3.36 -1.75 -8.88
N THR A 331 3.96 -2.89 -9.22
CA THR A 331 4.62 -3.78 -8.27
C THR A 331 5.85 -3.17 -7.61
N ALA A 332 6.57 -2.31 -8.33
CA ALA A 332 7.76 -1.62 -7.85
C ALA A 332 7.47 -0.22 -7.31
N GLY A 333 6.44 0.45 -7.84
CA GLY A 333 6.18 1.87 -7.62
C GLY A 333 5.03 2.18 -6.67
N ALA A 334 4.23 1.18 -6.26
CA ALA A 334 3.16 1.43 -5.29
C ALA A 334 3.69 1.72 -3.88
N GLU A 335 4.93 1.36 -3.56
CA GLU A 335 5.54 1.58 -2.25
C GLU A 335 6.84 2.41 -2.37
N GLY A 336 7.10 3.27 -1.39
CA GLY A 336 8.44 3.76 -1.05
C GLY A 336 9.00 4.96 -1.82
N TRP A 337 8.26 5.75 -2.62
CA TRP A 337 8.72 7.04 -3.18
C TRP A 337 7.58 8.07 -3.24
N ASN A 338 7.95 9.32 -3.40
CA ASN A 338 7.02 10.43 -3.46
C ASN A 338 7.40 11.36 -4.59
N CYS A 339 6.41 11.98 -5.20
CA CYS A 339 6.62 13.04 -6.19
C CYS A 339 5.74 14.23 -5.85
N ILE A 340 6.35 15.38 -5.72
CA ILE A 340 5.66 16.65 -5.49
C ILE A 340 5.92 17.65 -6.63
N THR A 341 6.51 17.19 -7.73
CA THR A 341 6.86 18.02 -8.90
C THR A 341 5.87 17.88 -10.05
N THR A 342 4.83 17.05 -9.86
CA THR A 342 3.68 16.93 -10.78
C THR A 342 2.36 16.86 -10.01
N ASP A 343 1.30 17.26 -10.66
CA ASP A 343 -0.10 17.16 -10.23
C ASP A 343 -0.85 16.01 -10.93
N THR A 344 -0.20 15.26 -11.84
CA THR A 344 -0.87 14.37 -12.78
C THR A 344 -0.38 12.93 -12.73
N ILE A 345 -1.30 11.99 -12.57
CA ILE A 345 -1.09 10.55 -12.73
C ILE A 345 -2.02 9.99 -13.80
N VAL A 346 -1.47 9.15 -14.68
CA VAL A 346 -2.23 8.32 -15.61
C VAL A 346 -2.12 6.86 -15.20
N PHE A 347 -3.23 6.20 -15.01
CA PHE A 347 -3.32 4.75 -14.87
C PHE A 347 -3.56 4.14 -16.24
N TYR A 348 -2.48 3.75 -16.93
CA TYR A 348 -2.51 3.20 -18.29
C TYR A 348 -3.34 1.93 -18.35
N SER A 349 -3.24 1.08 -17.35
CA SER A 349 -4.09 -0.08 -17.16
C SER A 349 -4.50 -0.24 -15.70
N GLN A 350 -5.60 -0.93 -15.43
CA GLN A 350 -6.11 -1.12 -14.07
C GLN A 350 -5.28 -2.19 -13.32
N ASN A 351 -4.93 -1.94 -12.06
CA ASN A 351 -4.37 -2.98 -11.18
C ASN A 351 -5.49 -3.84 -10.58
N TYR A 352 -5.17 -5.06 -10.16
CA TYR A 352 -6.13 -5.97 -9.51
C TYR A 352 -6.38 -5.65 -8.03
N SER A 353 -5.55 -4.82 -7.42
CA SER A 353 -5.59 -4.52 -5.99
C SER A 353 -6.00 -3.08 -5.72
N TYR A 354 -7.10 -2.91 -4.99
CA TYR A 354 -7.52 -1.59 -4.50
C TYR A 354 -6.43 -0.93 -3.63
N LYS A 355 -5.78 -1.71 -2.76
CA LYS A 355 -4.67 -1.22 -1.92
C LYS A 355 -3.54 -0.60 -2.76
N VAL A 356 -3.13 -1.29 -3.83
CA VAL A 356 -2.06 -0.81 -4.73
C VAL A 356 -2.50 0.46 -5.45
N LEU A 357 -3.76 0.54 -5.89
CA LEU A 357 -4.31 1.75 -6.52
C LEU A 357 -4.28 2.95 -5.56
N GLU A 358 -4.77 2.78 -4.33
CA GLU A 358 -4.75 3.83 -3.30
C GLU A 358 -3.33 4.29 -2.96
N GLN A 359 -2.39 3.37 -2.87
CA GLN A 359 -0.99 3.70 -2.66
C GLN A 359 -0.39 4.49 -3.82
N SER A 360 -0.78 4.16 -5.06
CA SER A 360 -0.34 4.88 -6.26
C SER A 360 -0.92 6.31 -6.31
N ILE A 361 -2.20 6.49 -5.98
CA ILE A 361 -2.85 7.81 -5.84
C ILE A 361 -2.08 8.68 -4.84
N GLY A 362 -1.71 8.10 -3.71
CA GLY A 362 -0.96 8.80 -2.67
C GLY A 362 0.48 9.19 -3.03
N ARG A 363 0.99 8.91 -4.25
CA ARG A 363 2.38 9.28 -4.63
C ARG A 363 2.55 10.78 -4.84
N ILE A 364 1.54 11.48 -5.35
CA ILE A 364 1.54 12.94 -5.56
C ILE A 364 0.73 13.70 -4.51
N ASP A 365 -0.22 13.02 -3.86
CA ASP A 365 -1.06 13.62 -2.83
C ASP A 365 -0.37 13.58 -1.46
N ARG A 366 0.47 14.57 -1.24
CA ARG A 366 1.33 14.69 -0.06
C ARG A 366 1.06 15.99 0.69
N LEU A 367 1.34 16.00 2.01
CA LEU A 367 1.18 17.18 2.86
C LEU A 367 1.94 18.42 2.39
N ASN A 368 3.04 18.19 1.69
CA ASN A 368 3.94 19.23 1.18
C ASN A 368 3.85 19.44 -0.34
N THR A 369 2.83 18.85 -1.00
CA THR A 369 2.62 19.16 -2.42
C THR A 369 2.27 20.63 -2.62
N PRO A 370 2.85 21.30 -3.64
CA PRO A 370 2.51 22.68 -3.95
C PRO A 370 1.18 22.81 -4.72
N PHE A 371 0.63 21.70 -5.19
CA PHE A 371 -0.58 21.68 -6.01
C PHE A 371 -1.83 21.59 -5.14
N ARG A 372 -2.85 22.36 -5.51
CA ARG A 372 -4.19 22.25 -4.91
C ARG A 372 -5.05 21.21 -5.61
N ASP A 373 -5.00 21.19 -6.95
CA ASP A 373 -5.76 20.30 -7.79
C ASP A 373 -4.85 19.19 -8.30
N LEU A 374 -5.28 17.93 -8.15
CA LEU A 374 -4.54 16.73 -8.56
C LEU A 374 -5.39 15.95 -9.54
N TYR A 375 -4.81 15.54 -10.67
CA TYR A 375 -5.49 14.90 -11.77
C TYR A 375 -5.11 13.43 -11.89
N TYR A 376 -6.12 12.57 -11.94
CA TYR A 376 -5.98 11.11 -12.01
C TYR A 376 -6.79 10.58 -13.19
N TYR A 377 -6.10 10.23 -14.27
CA TYR A 377 -6.71 9.70 -15.48
C TYR A 377 -6.66 8.18 -15.48
N HIS A 378 -7.82 7.54 -15.66
CA HIS A 378 -7.93 6.09 -15.71
C HIS A 378 -8.29 5.65 -17.13
N LEU A 379 -7.32 5.11 -17.87
CA LEU A 379 -7.58 4.57 -19.20
C LEU A 379 -8.30 3.22 -19.07
N LYS A 380 -9.51 3.15 -19.58
CA LYS A 380 -10.40 1.98 -19.44
C LYS A 380 -11.11 1.70 -20.77
N SER A 381 -11.34 0.43 -21.03
CA SER A 381 -12.23 0.01 -22.11
C SER A 381 -13.59 -0.45 -21.57
N ARG A 382 -14.54 -0.69 -22.48
CA ARG A 382 -15.80 -1.38 -22.16
C ARG A 382 -15.69 -2.90 -22.33
N ALA A 383 -14.51 -3.44 -22.53
CA ALA A 383 -14.27 -4.88 -22.53
C ALA A 383 -14.64 -5.51 -21.19
N SER A 384 -15.18 -6.73 -21.19
CA SER A 384 -15.66 -7.37 -19.95
C SER A 384 -14.57 -7.57 -18.90
N ILE A 385 -13.30 -7.70 -19.30
CA ILE A 385 -12.17 -7.80 -18.37
C ILE A 385 -11.98 -6.48 -17.60
N ASP A 386 -11.96 -5.33 -18.28
CA ASP A 386 -11.80 -4.02 -17.63
C ASP A 386 -12.99 -3.69 -16.72
N LEU A 387 -14.21 -3.99 -17.19
CA LEU A 387 -15.43 -3.81 -16.37
C LEU A 387 -15.43 -4.71 -15.13
N GLY A 388 -14.96 -5.95 -15.28
CA GLY A 388 -14.83 -6.89 -14.16
C GLY A 388 -13.83 -6.41 -13.09
N ILE A 389 -12.67 -5.91 -13.51
CA ILE A 389 -11.66 -5.33 -12.63
C ILE A 389 -12.21 -4.07 -11.95
N ALA A 390 -12.79 -3.14 -12.73
CA ALA A 390 -13.34 -1.89 -12.21
C ALA A 390 -14.39 -2.12 -11.12
N ARG A 391 -15.32 -3.08 -11.33
CA ARG A 391 -16.33 -3.45 -10.32
C ARG A 391 -15.70 -3.92 -9.01
N ARG A 392 -14.65 -4.75 -9.07
CA ARG A 392 -13.95 -5.23 -7.87
C ARG A 392 -13.22 -4.12 -7.14
N LEU A 393 -12.62 -3.20 -7.87
CA LEU A 393 -11.97 -2.02 -7.28
C LEU A 393 -12.99 -1.11 -6.59
N GLN A 394 -14.17 -0.89 -7.18
CA GLN A 394 -15.27 -0.15 -6.55
C GLN A 394 -15.74 -0.81 -5.24
N ASP A 395 -15.82 -2.14 -5.22
CA ASP A 395 -16.15 -2.92 -4.01
C ASP A 395 -14.99 -2.95 -3.00
N LYS A 396 -13.86 -2.29 -3.26
CA LYS A 396 -12.60 -2.36 -2.50
C LYS A 396 -12.06 -3.77 -2.33
N LYS A 397 -12.26 -4.61 -3.34
CA LYS A 397 -11.86 -6.02 -3.36
C LYS A 397 -10.79 -6.27 -4.42
N LYS A 398 -9.96 -7.28 -4.17
CA LYS A 398 -9.01 -7.77 -5.18
C LYS A 398 -9.75 -8.52 -6.29
N PHE A 399 -9.40 -8.25 -7.55
CA PHE A 399 -9.89 -9.03 -8.69
C PHE A 399 -9.29 -10.45 -8.65
N ASN A 400 -10.14 -11.45 -8.87
CA ASN A 400 -9.74 -12.86 -8.90
C ASN A 400 -10.08 -13.44 -10.27
N GLU A 401 -9.05 -13.82 -11.03
CA GLU A 401 -9.13 -14.31 -12.41
C GLU A 401 -9.98 -15.58 -12.51
N SER A 402 -9.69 -16.58 -11.69
CA SER A 402 -10.42 -17.86 -11.69
C SER A 402 -11.91 -17.68 -11.34
N ALA A 403 -12.22 -16.80 -10.38
CA ALA A 403 -13.60 -16.51 -10.02
C ALA A 403 -14.35 -15.73 -11.13
N TRP A 404 -13.66 -14.89 -11.88
CA TRP A 404 -14.25 -14.13 -12.98
C TRP A 404 -14.51 -14.99 -14.21
N VAL A 405 -13.58 -15.89 -14.55
CA VAL A 405 -13.70 -16.83 -15.68
C VAL A 405 -14.76 -17.91 -15.39
N GLY A 406 -14.88 -18.31 -14.12
CA GLY A 406 -15.80 -19.35 -13.66
C GLY A 406 -15.13 -20.70 -13.39
N PRO A 407 -15.67 -21.50 -12.47
CA PRO A 407 -15.01 -22.70 -11.95
C PRO A 407 -14.88 -23.85 -12.96
N ASN A 408 -15.68 -23.84 -14.02
CA ASN A 408 -15.72 -24.92 -15.03
C ASN A 408 -15.22 -24.48 -16.42
N ALA A 409 -14.56 -23.33 -16.50
CA ALA A 409 -14.16 -22.75 -17.79
C ALA A 409 -12.98 -23.49 -18.47
N PHE A 410 -12.20 -24.21 -17.67
CA PHE A 410 -11.08 -25.02 -18.14
C PHE A 410 -11.16 -26.43 -17.53
N PRO A 411 -10.84 -27.49 -18.28
CA PRO A 411 -10.77 -28.85 -17.74
C PRO A 411 -9.73 -28.87 -16.63
N LYS A 412 -10.01 -29.56 -15.53
CA LYS A 412 -9.02 -29.84 -14.50
C LYS A 412 -7.94 -30.70 -15.15
N SER A 413 -6.70 -30.28 -15.14
CA SER A 413 -5.56 -31.14 -15.45
C SER A 413 -5.64 -32.38 -14.57
N ALA A 414 -5.66 -33.55 -15.21
CA ALA A 414 -5.74 -34.86 -14.59
C ALA A 414 -4.49 -35.15 -13.71
#